data_06f53c94130693ed4788f812c2535d3e
#
_entry.id   06f53c94130693ed4788f812c2535d3e
#
_cell.length_a   1.000
_cell.length_b   1.000
_cell.length_c   1.000
_cell.angle_alpha   90.00
_cell.angle_beta   90.00
_cell.angle_gamma   90.00
#
_symmetry.space_group_name_H-M   'P 1'
#
loop_
_entity.id
_entity.type
_entity.pdbx_description
1 polymer ?
#
loop_
_entity_poly.entity_id
_entity_poly.type
_entity_poly.pdbx_seq_one_letter_code
_entity_poly.pdbx_strand_id
1 'polypeptide(L)'
;MTDKYFKKVNTPSEHVSKFFTEDRLSKLDWLNVPGYQGIEVPRPIYMKEKFFQALDEKYGVSGCAILKFSPMIAYTWHNDSDRNTTINMLLNPWHHSHSMFGEHGSEWHKEIIELVYEQDHFYLFNTQHPHEVINLDHMRYLFTARITADPTYEELLEWAVANEWV
;
A
#
# COMPACT_ATOMS: atom_id res chain seq x y z
N MET A 1 2.80 -2.79 19.56
CA MET A 1 3.87 -2.20 18.72
C MET A 1 3.62 -2.54 17.26
N THR A 2 2.99 -1.63 16.52
CA THR A 2 2.60 -1.86 15.11
C THR A 2 3.69 -1.46 14.12
N ASP A 3 4.67 -0.66 14.57
CA ASP A 3 5.69 -0.02 13.72
C ASP A 3 6.61 -0.99 12.95
N LYS A 4 6.64 -2.28 13.33
CA LYS A 4 7.38 -3.31 12.57
C LYS A 4 6.68 -3.77 11.29
N TYR A 5 5.36 -3.54 11.18
CA TYR A 5 4.56 -4.00 10.06
C TYR A 5 4.24 -2.89 9.07
N PHE A 6 3.89 -1.74 9.61
CA PHE A 6 3.50 -0.57 8.81
C PHE A 6 3.66 0.73 9.60
N LYS A 7 3.81 1.83 8.87
CA LYS A 7 3.83 3.18 9.45
C LYS A 7 3.11 4.16 8.54
N LYS A 8 2.23 4.98 9.13
CA LYS A 8 1.51 6.02 8.40
C LYS A 8 2.42 7.18 8.07
N VAL A 9 2.34 7.69 6.85
CA VAL A 9 2.93 8.98 6.45
C VAL A 9 2.05 10.11 6.99
N ASN A 10 2.65 11.05 7.70
CA ASN A 10 1.94 12.12 8.43
C ASN A 10 1.18 13.08 7.50
N THR A 11 1.74 13.34 6.31
CA THR A 11 1.12 14.25 5.34
C THR A 11 0.10 13.49 4.49
N PRO A 12 -1.16 13.93 4.43
CA PRO A 12 -2.15 13.33 3.55
C PRO A 12 -1.81 13.57 2.07
N SER A 13 -2.29 12.68 1.21
CA SER A 13 -2.20 12.84 -0.24
C SER A 13 -3.02 14.03 -0.70
N GLU A 14 -2.39 14.93 -1.46
CA GLU A 14 -3.08 16.09 -2.03
C GLU A 14 -3.47 15.92 -3.50
N HIS A 15 -2.84 14.98 -4.20
CA HIS A 15 -2.99 14.81 -5.64
C HIS A 15 -3.50 13.43 -6.04
N VAL A 16 -2.91 12.35 -5.52
CA VAL A 16 -3.29 10.98 -5.91
C VAL A 16 -4.72 10.67 -5.50
N SER A 17 -5.10 10.93 -4.26
CA SER A 17 -6.46 10.67 -3.77
C SER A 17 -7.51 11.52 -4.48
N LYS A 18 -7.21 12.80 -4.74
CA LYS A 18 -8.12 13.70 -5.47
C LYS A 18 -8.26 13.35 -6.96
N PHE A 19 -7.21 12.75 -7.55
CA PHE A 19 -7.24 12.34 -8.95
C PHE A 19 -8.01 11.03 -9.14
N PHE A 20 -7.84 10.06 -8.25
CA PHE A 20 -8.44 8.74 -8.34
C PHE A 20 -9.67 8.61 -7.43
N THR A 21 -10.71 9.38 -7.72
CA THR A 21 -12.02 9.22 -7.07
C THR A 21 -12.68 7.91 -7.49
N GLU A 22 -13.57 7.38 -6.68
CA GLU A 22 -14.30 6.13 -6.97
C GLU A 22 -15.05 6.19 -8.30
N ASP A 23 -15.69 7.34 -8.62
CA ASP A 23 -16.37 7.55 -9.91
C ASP A 23 -15.39 7.43 -11.09
N ARG A 24 -14.19 7.99 -10.98
CA ARG A 24 -13.16 7.85 -12.02
C ARG A 24 -12.65 6.43 -12.11
N LEU A 25 -12.35 5.79 -10.97
CA LEU A 25 -11.84 4.42 -10.91
C LEU A 25 -12.82 3.42 -11.54
N SER A 26 -14.14 3.63 -11.37
CA SER A 26 -15.15 2.75 -11.95
C SER A 26 -15.19 2.76 -13.48
N LYS A 27 -14.63 3.79 -14.13
CA LYS A 27 -14.64 4.03 -15.58
C LYS A 27 -13.32 3.68 -16.29
N LEU A 28 -12.30 3.22 -15.55
CA LEU A 28 -11.00 2.89 -16.13
C LEU A 28 -11.00 1.51 -16.77
N ASP A 29 -10.18 1.36 -17.83
CA ASP A 29 -9.92 0.07 -18.46
C ASP A 29 -8.86 -0.70 -17.65
N TRP A 30 -9.32 -1.71 -16.92
CA TRP A 30 -8.50 -2.49 -16.01
C TRP A 30 -7.82 -3.66 -16.71
N LEU A 31 -6.50 -3.82 -16.49
CA LEU A 31 -5.76 -5.00 -16.94
C LEU A 31 -5.96 -6.15 -15.96
N ASN A 32 -6.28 -7.33 -16.47
CA ASN A 32 -6.43 -8.52 -15.65
C ASN A 32 -5.05 -9.10 -15.29
N VAL A 33 -4.83 -9.32 -14.00
CA VAL A 33 -3.67 -9.99 -13.42
C VAL A 33 -4.19 -11.14 -12.56
N PRO A 34 -3.47 -12.26 -12.42
CA PRO A 34 -3.91 -13.32 -11.51
C PRO A 34 -4.20 -12.81 -10.09
N GLY A 35 -5.45 -12.96 -9.65
CA GLY A 35 -5.92 -12.58 -8.30
C GLY A 35 -6.44 -11.14 -8.16
N TYR A 36 -6.19 -10.23 -9.11
CA TYR A 36 -6.68 -8.84 -9.07
C TYR A 36 -6.72 -8.20 -10.47
N GLN A 37 -7.19 -6.97 -10.54
CA GLN A 37 -7.03 -6.13 -11.73
C GLN A 37 -6.09 -4.97 -11.38
N GLY A 38 -5.32 -4.47 -12.34
CA GLY A 38 -4.36 -3.39 -12.12
C GLY A 38 -4.38 -2.34 -13.20
N ILE A 39 -3.94 -1.14 -12.86
CA ILE A 39 -3.69 -0.06 -13.80
C ILE A 39 -2.46 0.73 -13.34
N GLU A 40 -1.58 1.09 -14.28
CA GLU A 40 -0.43 1.94 -13.99
C GLU A 40 -0.87 3.38 -13.69
N VAL A 41 -0.28 3.98 -12.67
CA VAL A 41 -0.46 5.39 -12.34
C VAL A 41 0.59 6.22 -13.07
N PRO A 42 0.21 7.16 -13.96
CA PRO A 42 1.18 8.00 -14.66
C PRO A 42 2.08 8.78 -13.69
N ARG A 43 3.40 8.74 -13.96
CA ARG A 43 4.41 9.42 -13.12
C ARG A 43 4.08 10.88 -12.79
N PRO A 44 3.58 11.73 -13.72
CA PRO A 44 3.24 13.13 -13.41
C PRO A 44 2.15 13.30 -12.35
N ILE A 45 1.40 12.26 -12.00
CA ILE A 45 0.35 12.33 -10.98
C ILE A 45 0.96 12.17 -9.59
N TYR A 46 1.66 11.05 -9.34
CA TYR A 46 2.21 10.77 -8.01
C TYR A 46 3.44 11.63 -7.69
N MET A 47 4.18 12.09 -8.69
CA MET A 47 5.30 13.01 -8.51
C MET A 47 4.88 14.46 -8.14
N LYS A 48 3.59 14.74 -8.04
CA LYS A 48 3.11 15.99 -7.40
C LYS A 48 3.14 15.92 -5.89
N GLU A 49 3.13 14.73 -5.31
CA GLU A 49 3.24 14.52 -3.87
C GLU A 49 4.68 14.78 -3.39
N LYS A 50 4.86 15.67 -2.42
CA LYS A 50 6.19 15.99 -1.87
C LYS A 50 6.90 14.77 -1.31
N PHE A 51 6.14 13.88 -0.64
CA PHE A 51 6.65 12.62 -0.14
C PHE A 51 7.27 11.77 -1.26
N PHE A 52 6.58 11.63 -2.41
CA PHE A 52 7.08 10.86 -3.54
C PHE A 52 8.28 11.51 -4.23
N GLN A 53 8.38 12.86 -4.24
CA GLN A 53 9.56 13.55 -4.75
C GLN A 53 10.80 13.22 -3.89
N ALA A 54 10.66 13.29 -2.56
CA ALA A 54 11.75 12.97 -1.64
C ALA A 54 12.12 11.47 -1.67
N LEU A 55 11.13 10.58 -1.77
CA LEU A 55 11.33 9.14 -1.89
C LEU A 55 12.07 8.78 -3.18
N ASP A 56 11.68 9.40 -4.29
CA ASP A 56 12.29 9.18 -5.60
C ASP A 56 13.75 9.68 -5.65
N GLU A 57 14.04 10.82 -5.03
CA GLU A 57 15.40 11.36 -4.91
C GLU A 57 16.30 10.41 -4.10
N LYS A 58 15.79 9.81 -3.04
CA LYS A 58 16.57 8.95 -2.14
C LYS A 58 16.75 7.53 -2.66
N TYR A 59 15.66 6.91 -3.13
CA TYR A 59 15.61 5.47 -3.41
C TYR A 59 15.17 5.15 -4.85
N GLY A 60 14.66 6.14 -5.57
CA GLY A 60 13.99 5.94 -6.85
C GLY A 60 12.59 5.32 -6.68
N VAL A 61 11.67 5.68 -7.57
CA VAL A 61 10.33 5.05 -7.68
C VAL A 61 10.20 4.48 -9.07
N SER A 62 10.22 3.17 -9.20
CA SER A 62 10.17 2.47 -10.48
C SER A 62 8.77 2.45 -11.12
N GLY A 63 7.72 2.61 -10.31
CA GLY A 63 6.36 2.68 -10.79
C GLY A 63 5.34 2.69 -9.67
N CYS A 64 4.15 3.16 -10.00
CA CYS A 64 2.97 3.10 -9.13
C CYS A 64 1.81 2.49 -9.89
N ALA A 65 0.97 1.75 -9.19
CA ALA A 65 -0.23 1.15 -9.74
C ALA A 65 -1.42 1.30 -8.79
N ILE A 66 -2.62 1.19 -9.33
CA ILE A 66 -3.81 0.93 -8.52
C ILE A 66 -4.22 -0.51 -8.76
N LEU A 67 -4.38 -1.25 -7.69
CA LEU A 67 -4.88 -2.62 -7.67
C LEU A 67 -6.37 -2.57 -7.33
N LYS A 68 -7.16 -3.32 -8.09
CA LYS A 68 -8.61 -3.45 -7.89
C LYS A 68 -8.93 -4.89 -7.52
N PHE A 69 -9.57 -5.06 -6.39
CA PHE A 69 -10.03 -6.36 -5.90
C PHE A 69 -11.55 -6.41 -5.91
N SER A 70 -12.10 -7.52 -6.41
CA SER A 70 -13.54 -7.75 -6.41
C SER A 70 -14.07 -7.96 -4.99
N PRO A 71 -15.38 -7.75 -4.76
CA PRO A 71 -16.03 -8.16 -3.52
C PRO A 71 -15.86 -9.65 -3.24
N MET A 72 -15.91 -10.03 -1.95
CA MET A 72 -15.88 -11.41 -1.46
C MET A 72 -14.62 -12.19 -1.86
N ILE A 73 -13.48 -11.50 -1.96
CA ILE A 73 -12.18 -12.12 -2.23
C ILE A 73 -11.27 -11.99 -1.01
N ALA A 74 -10.59 -13.08 -0.67
CA ALA A 74 -9.46 -13.07 0.24
C ALA A 74 -8.15 -13.25 -0.56
N TYR A 75 -7.21 -12.33 -0.37
CA TYR A 75 -5.83 -12.52 -0.79
C TYR A 75 -5.06 -13.05 0.43
N THR A 76 -4.94 -14.37 0.47
CA THR A 76 -4.55 -15.13 1.65
C THR A 76 -3.14 -14.82 2.15
N TRP A 77 -2.83 -15.23 3.38
CA TRP A 77 -1.54 -15.04 4.05
C TRP A 77 -0.35 -15.34 3.13
N HIS A 78 0.50 -14.35 2.93
CA HIS A 78 1.71 -14.44 2.11
C HIS A 78 2.74 -13.39 2.55
N ASN A 79 3.97 -13.56 2.07
CA ASN A 79 5.01 -12.55 2.05
C ASN A 79 5.28 -12.22 0.58
N ASP A 80 5.63 -10.99 0.28
CA ASP A 80 6.09 -10.67 -1.06
C ASP A 80 7.50 -11.27 -1.28
N SER A 81 7.71 -11.88 -2.43
CA SER A 81 8.99 -12.49 -2.78
C SER A 81 9.88 -11.59 -3.66
N ASP A 82 9.34 -10.48 -4.12
CA ASP A 82 9.95 -9.62 -5.14
C ASP A 82 10.24 -8.19 -4.66
N ARG A 83 10.02 -7.90 -3.40
CA ARG A 83 10.27 -6.59 -2.76
C ARG A 83 10.27 -6.69 -1.23
N ASN A 84 11.07 -5.85 -0.57
CA ASN A 84 11.14 -5.75 0.88
C ASN A 84 10.08 -4.82 1.45
N THR A 85 9.76 -3.75 0.71
CA THR A 85 8.83 -2.72 1.15
C THR A 85 7.97 -2.21 0.00
N THR A 86 6.83 -1.62 0.35
CA THR A 86 5.99 -0.89 -0.59
C THR A 86 5.33 0.31 0.09
N ILE A 87 4.88 1.28 -0.70
CA ILE A 87 4.04 2.38 -0.21
C ILE A 87 2.62 2.11 -0.67
N ASN A 88 1.71 2.02 0.27
CA ASN A 88 0.30 1.74 -0.01
C ASN A 88 -0.61 2.86 0.48
N MET A 89 -1.74 3.08 -0.21
CA MET A 89 -2.83 3.93 0.23
C MET A 89 -4.16 3.33 -0.23
N LEU A 90 -5.10 3.17 0.69
CA LEU A 90 -6.44 2.75 0.33
C LEU A 90 -7.23 3.95 -0.23
N LEU A 91 -7.82 3.79 -1.43
CA LEU A 91 -8.51 4.87 -2.16
C LEU A 91 -10.01 4.93 -1.88
N ASN A 92 -10.57 3.94 -1.20
CA ASN A 92 -11.98 3.88 -0.82
C ASN A 92 -12.14 3.56 0.66
N PRO A 93 -13.33 3.72 1.26
CA PRO A 93 -13.52 3.55 2.70
C PRO A 93 -13.00 2.21 3.24
N TRP A 94 -12.26 2.26 4.33
CA TRP A 94 -11.55 1.11 4.92
C TRP A 94 -12.46 0.00 5.45
N HIS A 95 -13.66 0.33 5.91
CA HIS A 95 -14.57 -0.59 6.60
C HIS A 95 -15.16 -1.71 5.70
N HIS A 96 -14.85 -1.70 4.41
CA HIS A 96 -15.24 -2.75 3.47
C HIS A 96 -14.15 -3.81 3.25
N SER A 97 -13.01 -3.69 3.91
CA SER A 97 -11.90 -4.65 3.78
C SER A 97 -10.99 -4.65 4.99
N HIS A 98 -10.39 -5.80 5.28
CA HIS A 98 -9.40 -5.96 6.33
C HIS A 98 -8.02 -6.18 5.71
N SER A 99 -7.01 -5.48 6.23
CA SER A 99 -5.60 -5.71 5.92
C SER A 99 -4.89 -6.13 7.19
N MET A 100 -4.49 -7.39 7.26
CA MET A 100 -3.95 -7.99 8.48
C MET A 100 -2.49 -8.36 8.30
N PHE A 101 -1.72 -8.19 9.36
CA PHE A 101 -0.34 -8.65 9.49
C PHE A 101 -0.25 -9.68 10.60
N GLY A 102 0.68 -10.62 10.44
CA GLY A 102 0.91 -11.66 11.45
C GLY A 102 2.37 -11.96 11.65
N GLU A 103 2.68 -12.62 12.77
CA GLU A 103 3.98 -13.25 12.97
C GLU A 103 3.91 -14.74 12.64
N HIS A 104 4.96 -15.25 11.98
CA HIS A 104 5.11 -16.68 11.80
C HIS A 104 5.22 -17.39 13.14
N GLY A 105 4.30 -18.32 13.38
CA GLY A 105 4.39 -19.33 14.43
C GLY A 105 4.42 -20.71 13.78
N SER A 106 4.83 -21.75 14.53
CA SER A 106 4.95 -23.10 14.00
C SER A 106 3.63 -23.73 13.53
N GLU A 107 2.48 -23.23 13.98
CA GLU A 107 1.15 -23.75 13.62
C GLU A 107 0.09 -22.65 13.38
N TRP A 108 0.24 -21.46 14.01
CA TRP A 108 -0.71 -20.35 13.91
C TRP A 108 0.04 -19.02 14.09
N HIS A 109 -0.53 -17.94 13.55
CA HIS A 109 0.01 -16.59 13.82
C HIS A 109 -0.11 -16.28 15.32
N LYS A 110 1.01 -15.92 15.94
CA LYS A 110 1.05 -15.58 17.38
C LYS A 110 0.38 -14.25 17.68
N GLU A 111 0.42 -13.37 16.72
CA GLU A 111 -0.14 -12.02 16.81
C GLU A 111 -0.76 -11.69 15.45
N ILE A 112 -1.95 -11.12 15.46
CA ILE A 112 -2.59 -10.56 14.27
C ILE A 112 -2.87 -9.11 14.55
N ILE A 113 -2.34 -8.24 13.70
CA ILE A 113 -2.52 -6.79 13.77
C ILE A 113 -3.24 -6.33 12.51
N GLU A 114 -4.34 -5.61 12.68
CA GLU A 114 -5.06 -5.01 11.56
C GLU A 114 -4.51 -3.62 11.25
N LEU A 115 -4.25 -3.36 9.98
CA LEU A 115 -4.01 -2.02 9.46
C LEU A 115 -5.35 -1.36 9.14
N VAL A 116 -5.76 -0.44 9.99
CA VAL A 116 -6.90 0.45 9.73
C VAL A 116 -6.38 1.67 8.97
N TYR A 117 -6.66 1.72 7.67
CA TYR A 117 -6.23 2.84 6.83
C TYR A 117 -6.96 4.12 7.21
N GLU A 118 -6.20 5.18 7.48
CA GLU A 118 -6.74 6.54 7.51
C GLU A 118 -6.87 7.04 6.06
N GLN A 119 -8.00 7.67 5.76
CA GLN A 119 -8.28 8.14 4.41
C GLN A 119 -7.21 9.13 3.93
N ASP A 120 -6.87 9.05 2.65
CA ASP A 120 -5.90 9.90 1.96
C ASP A 120 -4.46 9.83 2.50
N HIS A 121 -4.13 8.84 3.35
CA HIS A 121 -2.77 8.69 3.86
C HIS A 121 -2.03 7.52 3.21
N PHE A 122 -0.76 7.77 2.88
CA PHE A 122 0.18 6.72 2.50
C PHE A 122 0.68 5.98 3.73
N TYR A 123 1.05 4.72 3.53
CA TYR A 123 1.64 3.86 4.55
C TYR A 123 2.89 3.21 4.01
N LEU A 124 3.98 3.26 4.79
CA LEU A 124 5.12 2.36 4.63
C LEU A 124 4.66 0.96 5.04
N PHE A 125 4.90 -0.02 4.21
CA PHE A 125 4.36 -1.37 4.39
C PHE A 125 5.50 -2.39 4.31
N ASN A 126 5.69 -3.17 5.39
CA ASN A 126 6.69 -4.23 5.46
C ASN A 126 6.15 -5.50 4.81
N THR A 127 6.60 -5.79 3.61
CA THR A 127 6.12 -6.94 2.83
C THR A 127 6.79 -8.26 3.25
N GLN A 128 7.80 -8.21 4.11
CA GLN A 128 8.53 -9.37 4.61
C GLN A 128 7.84 -10.03 5.81
N HIS A 129 6.82 -9.39 6.39
CA HIS A 129 5.93 -10.03 7.34
C HIS A 129 4.71 -10.63 6.64
N PRO A 130 4.20 -11.78 7.13
CA PRO A 130 2.97 -12.36 6.62
C PRO A 130 1.83 -11.36 6.67
N HIS A 131 1.15 -11.20 5.57
CA HIS A 131 -0.01 -10.32 5.49
C HIS A 131 -1.12 -10.91 4.64
N GLU A 132 -2.34 -10.50 4.92
CA GLU A 132 -3.55 -10.95 4.25
C GLU A 132 -4.50 -9.78 4.03
N VAL A 133 -5.26 -9.84 2.95
CA VAL A 133 -6.36 -8.91 2.68
C VAL A 133 -7.65 -9.70 2.51
N ILE A 134 -8.66 -9.36 3.30
CA ILE A 134 -10.02 -9.86 3.14
C ILE A 134 -10.87 -8.69 2.64
N ASN A 135 -11.40 -8.81 1.42
CA ASN A 135 -12.30 -7.83 0.84
C ASN A 135 -13.74 -8.29 1.00
N LEU A 136 -14.59 -7.45 1.58
CA LEU A 136 -15.98 -7.77 1.89
C LEU A 136 -16.91 -7.48 0.70
N ASP A 137 -17.79 -6.54 0.84
CA ASP A 137 -18.96 -6.33 -0.03
C ASP A 137 -18.77 -5.28 -1.13
N HIS A 138 -17.66 -4.53 -1.13
CA HIS A 138 -17.39 -3.47 -2.10
C HIS A 138 -16.11 -3.73 -2.91
N MET A 139 -15.96 -3.05 -4.03
CA MET A 139 -14.68 -3.00 -4.74
C MET A 139 -13.63 -2.35 -3.86
N ARG A 140 -12.44 -2.92 -3.80
CA ARG A 140 -11.28 -2.36 -3.12
C ARG A 140 -10.31 -1.78 -4.14
N TYR A 141 -9.90 -0.55 -3.93
CA TYR A 141 -8.90 0.14 -4.75
C TYR A 141 -7.70 0.50 -3.88
N LEU A 142 -6.56 -0.11 -4.16
CA LEU A 142 -5.32 0.11 -3.44
C LEU A 142 -4.28 0.75 -4.36
N PHE A 143 -3.86 1.97 -4.04
CA PHE A 143 -2.65 2.52 -4.63
C PHE A 143 -1.44 1.82 -4.01
N THR A 144 -0.48 1.44 -4.85
CA THR A 144 0.78 0.81 -4.44
C THR A 144 1.94 1.37 -5.25
N ALA A 145 3.10 1.56 -4.61
CA ALA A 145 4.30 2.04 -5.26
C ALA A 145 5.47 1.08 -5.04
N ARG A 146 6.25 0.87 -6.11
CA ARG A 146 7.48 0.09 -6.10
C ARG A 146 8.69 1.00 -6.00
N ILE A 147 9.56 0.72 -5.03
CA ILE A 147 10.80 1.47 -4.76
C ILE A 147 11.93 0.80 -5.52
N THR A 148 12.71 1.58 -6.29
CA THR A 148 13.75 1.03 -7.18
C THR A 148 14.91 0.38 -6.42
N ALA A 149 15.41 1.03 -5.36
CA ALA A 149 16.52 0.52 -4.55
C ALA A 149 16.12 -0.62 -3.61
N ASP A 150 14.82 -0.88 -3.47
CA ASP A 150 14.24 -1.92 -2.62
C ASP A 150 14.85 -1.96 -1.19
N PRO A 151 14.83 -0.82 -0.44
CA PRO A 151 15.38 -0.78 0.90
C PRO A 151 14.67 -1.77 1.83
N THR A 152 15.32 -2.20 2.90
CA THR A 152 14.62 -2.88 3.99
C THR A 152 13.59 -1.95 4.61
N TYR A 153 12.62 -2.52 5.31
CA TYR A 153 11.60 -1.70 5.97
C TYR A 153 12.21 -0.78 7.04
N GLU A 154 13.20 -1.27 7.77
CA GLU A 154 13.92 -0.53 8.78
C GLU A 154 14.66 0.69 8.17
N GLU A 155 15.41 0.49 7.08
CA GLU A 155 16.09 1.58 6.37
C GLU A 155 15.12 2.65 5.86
N LEU A 156 13.97 2.21 5.30
CA LEU A 156 12.93 3.13 4.85
C LEU A 156 12.29 3.89 6.00
N LEU A 157 12.01 3.21 7.12
CA LEU A 157 11.42 3.81 8.32
C LEU A 157 12.39 4.83 8.96
N GLU A 158 13.67 4.48 9.11
CA GLU A 158 14.71 5.39 9.63
C GLU A 158 14.82 6.67 8.78
N TRP A 159 14.84 6.51 7.45
CA TRP A 159 14.83 7.65 6.54
C TRP A 159 13.57 8.49 6.71
N ALA A 160 12.41 7.88 6.80
CA ALA A 160 11.14 8.59 6.92
C ALA A 160 11.03 9.36 8.25
N VAL A 161 11.53 8.78 9.36
CA VAL A 161 11.62 9.45 10.68
C VAL A 161 12.60 10.63 10.60
N ALA A 162 13.79 10.45 10.04
CA ALA A 162 14.81 11.49 9.94
C ALA A 162 14.38 12.69 9.09
N ASN A 163 13.42 12.52 8.21
CA ASN A 163 12.85 13.57 7.33
C ASN A 163 11.42 13.99 7.73
N GLU A 164 10.97 13.62 8.92
CA GLU A 164 9.67 14.00 9.50
C GLU A 164 8.44 13.56 8.68
N TRP A 165 8.59 12.51 7.85
CA TRP A 165 7.48 11.96 7.07
C TRP A 165 6.52 11.08 7.89
N VAL A 166 6.99 10.51 9.02
CA VAL A 166 6.21 9.60 9.87
C VAL A 166 6.35 9.91 11.36
#